data_cbcc9e2d5298859280f20b4c2ce4e7b8
#
_entry.id   cbcc9e2d5298859280f20b4c2ce4e7b8
#
_cell.length_a   1.000
_cell.length_b   1.000
_cell.length_c   1.000
_cell.angle_alpha   90.00
_cell.angle_beta   90.00
_cell.angle_gamma   90.00
#
_symmetry.space_group_name_H-M   'P 1'
#
loop_
_entity.id
_entity.type
_entity.pdbx_description
1 polymer ?
#
loop_
_entity_poly.entity_id
_entity_poly.type
_entity_poly.pdbx_seq_one_letter_code
_entity_poly.pdbx_strand_id
1 'polypeptide(L)'
;MAGTAQTGVVLDIDGVLLRGGEAVPGAAEALQRLAAASPSLAYVFVTNGGGAPEALKAGVLAKALGVPELTPPDRILLSSSPMASLAPELGSARVLAVGRGPSDFVSGVLANYGFTNVVTAQDLLAECPFLVPQWTSNPSLMAADGAGEDAPGAAAPPTLASPDDPIEPFDAILIIHEPEDWGPVLQLLLDVLLSVDGSPSSRRQFPTTAKQPVPLYVANPDFAYTDAWAHPRLTSGAFLTCLTALYARATGGSQELEATLFGKPEATTYAYAEAMLRKVAGLAPALHIAGANAAGEAWTSILVHTGVFCGAPGENAADHPADHVVPSIVEAVDLILSKRR
;
A
#
# COMPACT_ATOMS: atom_id res chain seq x y z
N MET A 1 34.42 20.79 13.12
CA MET A 1 33.13 21.45 13.38
C MET A 1 32.10 20.35 13.45
N ALA A 2 31.49 20.10 14.60
CA ALA A 2 30.40 19.14 14.74
C ALA A 2 29.23 19.69 13.90
N GLY A 3 28.85 18.99 12.84
CA GLY A 3 27.70 19.34 12.05
C GLY A 3 26.47 19.30 12.96
N THR A 4 25.71 20.38 13.01
CA THR A 4 24.44 20.42 13.70
C THR A 4 23.55 19.31 13.09
N ALA A 5 23.13 18.34 13.91
CA ALA A 5 22.21 17.29 13.48
C ALA A 5 20.98 17.97 12.87
N GLN A 6 20.70 17.66 11.60
CA GLN A 6 19.50 18.20 10.95
C GLN A 6 18.31 17.34 11.30
N THR A 7 17.20 18.00 11.63
CA THR A 7 15.94 17.36 11.96
C THR A 7 15.12 17.20 10.68
N GLY A 8 14.64 15.97 10.40
CA GLY A 8 13.65 15.70 9.37
C GLY A 8 12.27 15.52 9.98
N VAL A 9 11.23 15.80 9.23
CA VAL A 9 9.82 15.61 9.64
C VAL A 9 9.12 14.68 8.69
N VAL A 10 8.45 13.68 9.24
CA VAL A 10 7.54 12.81 8.49
C VAL A 10 6.13 13.13 8.92
N LEU A 11 5.29 13.45 7.95
CA LEU A 11 3.91 13.80 8.15
C LEU A 11 3.02 12.68 7.61
N ASP A 12 2.14 12.16 8.45
CA ASP A 12 1.03 11.34 7.95
C ASP A 12 0.04 12.24 7.20
N ILE A 13 -0.71 11.66 6.26
CA ILE A 13 -1.67 12.41 5.44
C ILE A 13 -3.07 12.28 6.04
N ASP A 14 -3.56 11.05 6.16
CA ASP A 14 -4.96 10.78 6.47
C ASP A 14 -5.19 10.86 8.00
N GLY A 15 -5.95 11.86 8.44
CA GLY A 15 -6.15 12.19 9.85
C GLY A 15 -5.17 13.23 10.41
N VAL A 16 -4.12 13.60 9.68
CA VAL A 16 -3.13 14.63 10.08
C VAL A 16 -3.28 15.89 9.23
N LEU A 17 -3.20 15.73 7.91
CA LEU A 17 -3.33 16.82 6.94
C LEU A 17 -4.71 16.85 6.30
N LEU A 18 -5.28 15.68 6.02
CA LEU A 18 -6.60 15.50 5.42
C LEU A 18 -7.51 14.67 6.32
N ARG A 19 -8.81 14.96 6.27
CA ARG A 19 -9.87 14.14 6.85
C ARG A 19 -11.03 14.02 5.86
N GLY A 20 -11.33 12.80 5.42
CA GLY A 20 -12.36 12.56 4.41
C GLY A 20 -12.07 13.28 3.08
N GLY A 21 -10.79 13.46 2.72
CA GLY A 21 -10.36 14.16 1.51
C GLY A 21 -10.29 15.68 1.61
N GLU A 22 -10.74 16.29 2.71
CA GLU A 22 -10.68 17.72 2.96
C GLU A 22 -9.52 18.08 3.91
N ALA A 23 -8.98 19.29 3.78
CA ALA A 23 -7.90 19.76 4.63
C ALA A 23 -8.35 19.86 6.10
N VAL A 24 -7.54 19.36 7.03
CA VAL A 24 -7.69 19.64 8.45
C VAL A 24 -7.49 21.15 8.68
N PRO A 25 -8.33 21.82 9.51
CA PRO A 25 -8.20 23.24 9.77
C PRO A 25 -6.78 23.63 10.21
N GLY A 26 -6.18 24.61 9.54
CA GLY A 26 -4.82 25.10 9.80
C GLY A 26 -3.68 24.23 9.21
N ALA A 27 -3.99 23.13 8.52
CA ALA A 27 -2.95 22.24 7.96
C ALA A 27 -2.09 22.93 6.90
N ALA A 28 -2.69 23.74 6.03
CA ALA A 28 -1.97 24.48 5.00
C ALA A 28 -0.99 25.48 5.60
N GLU A 29 -1.42 26.29 6.57
CA GLU A 29 -0.59 27.27 7.29
C GLU A 29 0.52 26.57 8.10
N ALA A 30 0.21 25.46 8.75
CA ALA A 30 1.20 24.67 9.47
C ALA A 30 2.30 24.15 8.53
N LEU A 31 1.92 23.63 7.34
CA LEU A 31 2.87 23.19 6.33
C LEU A 31 3.70 24.34 5.76
N GLN A 32 3.10 25.50 5.51
CA GLN A 32 3.83 26.71 5.09
C GLN A 32 4.88 27.13 6.13
N ARG A 33 4.54 27.12 7.42
CA ARG A 33 5.46 27.44 8.52
C ARG A 33 6.60 26.43 8.62
N LEU A 34 6.31 25.15 8.45
CA LEU A 34 7.32 24.09 8.40
C LEU A 34 8.26 24.30 7.21
N ALA A 35 7.73 24.60 6.04
CA ALA A 35 8.49 24.85 4.83
C ALA A 35 9.36 26.11 4.94
N ALA A 36 8.87 27.17 5.59
CA ALA A 36 9.62 28.39 5.83
C ALA A 36 10.86 28.18 6.74
N ALA A 37 10.88 27.10 7.53
CA ALA A 37 12.04 26.69 8.33
C ALA A 37 13.11 25.94 7.52
N SER A 38 12.85 25.62 6.25
CA SER A 38 13.82 25.03 5.29
C SER A 38 14.94 26.05 4.97
N PRO A 39 16.19 25.57 4.61
CA PRO A 39 16.55 24.20 4.30
C PRO A 39 16.93 23.35 5.50
N SER A 40 16.96 23.89 6.71
CA SER A 40 17.40 23.17 7.89
C SER A 40 16.36 22.19 8.48
N LEU A 41 15.16 22.12 7.88
CA LEU A 41 14.09 21.19 8.26
C LEU A 41 13.48 20.58 7.00
N ALA A 42 13.91 19.36 6.64
CA ALA A 42 13.31 18.61 5.55
C ALA A 42 12.03 17.93 6.04
N TYR A 43 11.05 17.77 5.13
CA TYR A 43 9.83 17.01 5.42
C TYR A 43 9.43 16.13 4.22
N VAL A 44 8.79 15.01 4.55
CA VAL A 44 8.14 14.09 3.60
C VAL A 44 6.78 13.67 4.15
N PHE A 45 5.92 13.19 3.26
CA PHE A 45 4.60 12.68 3.60
C PHE A 45 4.60 11.17 3.51
N VAL A 46 4.03 10.49 4.51
CA VAL A 46 3.97 9.02 4.54
C VAL A 46 2.55 8.60 4.86
N THR A 47 1.95 7.79 3.99
CA THR A 47 0.61 7.25 4.20
C THR A 47 0.57 5.75 3.92
N ASN A 48 -0.32 5.03 4.62
CA ASN A 48 -0.64 3.63 4.31
C ASN A 48 -1.58 3.50 3.10
N GLY A 49 -2.16 4.60 2.60
CA GLY A 49 -2.78 4.61 1.27
C GLY A 49 -1.74 4.28 0.20
N GLY A 50 -2.07 3.34 -0.69
CA GLY A 50 -1.17 2.85 -1.73
C GLY A 50 -1.91 2.56 -3.04
N GLY A 51 -1.27 1.79 -3.92
CA GLY A 51 -1.87 1.30 -5.16
C GLY A 51 -2.06 2.35 -6.26
N ALA A 52 -1.46 3.54 -6.11
CA ALA A 52 -1.51 4.62 -7.08
C ALA A 52 -0.12 5.23 -7.26
N PRO A 53 0.15 5.97 -8.34
CA PRO A 53 1.38 6.75 -8.46
C PRO A 53 1.43 7.87 -7.41
N GLU A 54 2.63 8.18 -6.89
CA GLU A 54 2.87 9.26 -5.92
C GLU A 54 2.40 10.62 -6.46
N ALA A 55 2.52 10.85 -7.76
CA ALA A 55 2.05 12.06 -8.41
C ALA A 55 0.54 12.28 -8.26
N LEU A 56 -0.25 11.20 -8.28
CA LEU A 56 -1.70 11.28 -8.08
C LEU A 56 -2.03 11.71 -6.64
N LYS A 57 -1.40 11.10 -5.63
CA LYS A 57 -1.60 11.48 -4.22
C LYS A 57 -1.11 12.90 -3.95
N ALA A 58 0.01 13.31 -4.53
CA ALA A 58 0.53 14.67 -4.49
C ALA A 58 -0.50 15.68 -5.04
N GLY A 59 -1.12 15.37 -6.17
CA GLY A 59 -2.18 16.21 -6.76
C GLY A 59 -3.42 16.34 -5.88
N VAL A 60 -3.84 15.25 -5.25
CA VAL A 60 -4.95 15.25 -4.27
C VAL A 60 -4.61 16.15 -3.08
N LEU A 61 -3.42 15.98 -2.50
CA LEU A 61 -2.95 16.75 -1.36
C LEU A 61 -2.80 18.24 -1.71
N ALA A 62 -2.21 18.55 -2.87
CA ALA A 62 -2.06 19.90 -3.41
C ALA A 62 -3.40 20.62 -3.56
N LYS A 63 -4.39 19.92 -4.13
CA LYS A 63 -5.75 20.45 -4.32
C LYS A 63 -6.43 20.73 -2.99
N ALA A 64 -6.35 19.80 -2.04
CA ALA A 64 -7.03 19.94 -0.75
C ALA A 64 -6.41 21.05 0.11
N LEU A 65 -5.08 21.16 0.15
CA LEU A 65 -4.35 22.16 0.95
C LEU A 65 -4.20 23.52 0.26
N GLY A 66 -4.33 23.58 -1.07
CA GLY A 66 -4.11 24.83 -1.83
C GLY A 66 -2.66 25.29 -1.91
N VAL A 67 -1.68 24.40 -1.66
CA VAL A 67 -0.23 24.70 -1.62
C VAL A 67 0.57 23.69 -2.47
N PRO A 68 0.37 23.66 -3.79
CA PRO A 68 0.96 22.63 -4.66
C PRO A 68 2.50 22.60 -4.65
N GLU A 69 3.15 23.74 -4.44
CA GLU A 69 4.59 23.88 -4.35
C GLU A 69 5.20 23.18 -3.12
N LEU A 70 4.39 22.92 -2.09
CA LEU A 70 4.81 22.27 -0.84
C LEU A 70 4.55 20.75 -0.83
N THR A 71 3.84 20.24 -1.83
CA THR A 71 3.43 18.83 -1.91
C THR A 71 3.89 18.15 -3.21
N PRO A 72 5.18 18.27 -3.58
CA PRO A 72 5.68 17.66 -4.80
C PRO A 72 5.72 16.12 -4.68
N PRO A 73 5.57 15.38 -5.81
CA PRO A 73 5.51 13.90 -5.81
C PRO A 73 6.71 13.20 -5.17
N ASP A 74 7.91 13.78 -5.28
CA ASP A 74 9.15 13.23 -4.74
C ASP A 74 9.26 13.32 -3.21
N ARG A 75 8.26 13.92 -2.55
CA ARG A 75 8.09 13.93 -1.09
C ARG A 75 6.95 13.03 -0.60
N ILE A 76 6.25 12.34 -1.49
CA ILE A 76 5.17 11.42 -1.13
C ILE A 76 5.72 10.01 -1.02
N LEU A 77 5.44 9.35 0.08
CA LEU A 77 5.69 7.93 0.30
C LEU A 77 4.37 7.23 0.57
N LEU A 78 3.98 6.36 -0.35
CA LEU A 78 2.84 5.45 -0.24
C LEU A 78 3.30 4.13 0.40
N SER A 79 2.37 3.33 0.91
CA SER A 79 2.70 2.00 1.45
C SER A 79 3.38 1.09 0.41
N SER A 80 3.08 1.27 -0.87
CA SER A 80 3.68 0.53 -1.98
C SER A 80 5.03 1.08 -2.46
N SER A 81 5.38 2.35 -2.16
CA SER A 81 6.64 2.97 -2.65
C SER A 81 7.90 2.19 -2.27
N PRO A 82 8.04 1.61 -1.04
CA PRO A 82 9.22 0.83 -0.69
C PRO A 82 9.42 -0.44 -1.51
N MET A 83 8.40 -0.93 -2.24
CA MET A 83 8.54 -2.07 -3.16
C MET A 83 9.54 -1.77 -4.28
N ALA A 84 9.84 -0.50 -4.58
CA ALA A 84 10.92 -0.13 -5.49
C ALA A 84 12.29 -0.70 -5.06
N SER A 85 12.51 -0.98 -3.77
CA SER A 85 13.73 -1.62 -3.29
C SER A 85 13.87 -3.08 -3.71
N LEU A 86 12.81 -3.72 -4.18
CA LEU A 86 12.82 -5.09 -4.69
C LEU A 86 13.26 -5.15 -6.18
N ALA A 87 13.23 -4.04 -6.90
CA ALA A 87 13.51 -4.01 -8.33
C ALA A 87 14.93 -4.48 -8.72
N PRO A 88 16.01 -4.27 -7.93
CA PRO A 88 17.31 -4.83 -8.26
C PRO A 88 17.33 -6.36 -8.40
N GLU A 89 16.48 -7.06 -7.66
CA GLU A 89 16.38 -8.52 -7.65
C GLU A 89 15.22 -9.03 -8.52
N LEU A 90 14.09 -8.38 -8.47
CA LEU A 90 12.84 -8.84 -9.08
C LEU A 90 12.34 -8.00 -10.26
N GLY A 91 13.05 -6.94 -10.66
CA GLY A 91 12.57 -6.00 -11.68
C GLY A 91 12.33 -6.60 -13.06
N SER A 92 13.07 -7.67 -13.42
CA SER A 92 12.85 -8.44 -14.68
C SER A 92 12.15 -9.78 -14.44
N ALA A 93 11.92 -10.17 -13.19
CA ALA A 93 11.23 -11.39 -12.82
C ALA A 93 9.75 -11.31 -13.23
N ARG A 94 9.11 -12.47 -13.47
CA ARG A 94 7.68 -12.53 -13.78
C ARG A 94 6.86 -12.43 -12.51
N VAL A 95 6.27 -11.27 -12.26
CA VAL A 95 5.54 -11.00 -11.03
C VAL A 95 4.03 -10.98 -11.24
N LEU A 96 3.29 -11.59 -10.31
CA LEU A 96 1.83 -11.49 -10.24
C LEU A 96 1.45 -10.27 -9.41
N ALA A 97 0.83 -9.29 -10.06
CA ALA A 97 0.42 -8.04 -9.42
C ALA A 97 -1.06 -8.06 -9.04
N VAL A 98 -1.34 -7.62 -7.82
CA VAL A 98 -2.71 -7.39 -7.32
C VAL A 98 -2.85 -5.93 -6.92
N GLY A 99 -3.91 -5.29 -7.43
CA GLY A 99 -4.23 -3.91 -7.12
C GLY A 99 -5.65 -3.57 -7.52
N ARG A 100 -6.03 -2.32 -7.29
CA ARG A 100 -7.34 -1.76 -7.63
C ARG A 100 -7.26 -0.96 -8.93
N GLY A 101 -8.31 -1.03 -9.74
CA GLY A 101 -8.40 -0.31 -11.01
C GLY A 101 -7.97 -1.15 -12.21
N PRO A 102 -7.92 -0.56 -13.42
CA PRO A 102 -7.55 -1.26 -14.64
C PRO A 102 -6.13 -1.85 -14.61
N SER A 103 -5.90 -2.91 -15.37
CA SER A 103 -4.61 -3.61 -15.43
C SER A 103 -3.44 -2.71 -15.81
N ASP A 104 -3.62 -1.81 -16.77
CA ASP A 104 -2.61 -0.84 -17.20
C ASP A 104 -2.24 0.16 -16.09
N PHE A 105 -3.21 0.51 -15.22
CA PHE A 105 -2.95 1.34 -14.05
C PHE A 105 -2.11 0.59 -13.01
N VAL A 106 -2.48 -0.65 -12.68
CA VAL A 106 -1.77 -1.49 -11.71
C VAL A 106 -0.33 -1.78 -12.17
N SER A 107 -0.18 -2.22 -13.42
CA SER A 107 1.15 -2.49 -14.02
C SER A 107 1.98 -1.21 -14.16
N GLY A 108 1.35 -0.07 -14.47
CA GLY A 108 1.99 1.23 -14.54
C GLY A 108 2.59 1.70 -13.22
N VAL A 109 1.93 1.45 -12.08
CA VAL A 109 2.49 1.72 -10.74
C VAL A 109 3.77 0.92 -10.53
N LEU A 110 3.75 -0.38 -10.83
CA LEU A 110 4.93 -1.23 -10.66
C LEU A 110 6.04 -0.92 -11.67
N ALA A 111 5.69 -0.50 -12.89
CA ALA A 111 6.67 -0.02 -13.86
C ALA A 111 7.45 1.20 -13.36
N ASN A 112 6.79 2.13 -12.64
CA ASN A 112 7.46 3.26 -11.99
C ASN A 112 8.43 2.82 -10.88
N TYR A 113 8.22 1.64 -10.30
CA TYR A 113 9.13 1.05 -9.31
C TYR A 113 10.24 0.19 -9.92
N GLY A 114 10.25 0.02 -11.26
CA GLY A 114 11.29 -0.70 -11.99
C GLY A 114 10.97 -2.16 -12.33
N PHE A 115 9.71 -2.57 -12.22
CA PHE A 115 9.26 -3.90 -12.67
C PHE A 115 8.87 -3.87 -14.14
N THR A 116 9.39 -4.80 -14.94
CA THR A 116 9.21 -4.82 -16.40
C THR A 116 8.42 -6.02 -16.93
N ASN A 117 8.23 -7.05 -16.11
CA ASN A 117 7.49 -8.26 -16.47
C ASN A 117 6.36 -8.50 -15.47
N VAL A 118 5.33 -7.66 -15.57
CA VAL A 118 4.18 -7.63 -14.65
C VAL A 118 2.97 -8.25 -15.33
N VAL A 119 2.40 -9.27 -14.69
CA VAL A 119 1.09 -9.84 -15.05
C VAL A 119 0.11 -9.47 -13.95
N THR A 120 -0.97 -8.79 -14.28
CA THR A 120 -1.99 -8.45 -13.29
C THR A 120 -2.94 -9.62 -13.05
N ALA A 121 -3.49 -9.71 -11.83
CA ALA A 121 -4.51 -10.72 -11.54
C ALA A 121 -5.73 -10.57 -12.47
N GLN A 122 -6.09 -9.34 -12.82
CA GLN A 122 -7.21 -9.06 -13.72
C GLN A 122 -6.97 -9.62 -15.13
N ASP A 123 -5.78 -9.38 -15.71
CA ASP A 123 -5.44 -9.88 -17.04
C ASP A 123 -5.40 -11.41 -17.05
N LEU A 124 -4.75 -12.02 -16.05
CA LEU A 124 -4.66 -13.46 -15.98
C LEU A 124 -6.03 -14.13 -15.81
N LEU A 125 -6.92 -13.56 -15.00
CA LEU A 125 -8.27 -14.08 -14.80
C LEU A 125 -9.15 -13.86 -16.04
N ALA A 126 -8.92 -12.79 -16.80
CA ALA A 126 -9.60 -12.54 -18.07
C ALA A 126 -9.12 -13.52 -19.16
N GLU A 127 -7.82 -13.82 -19.21
CA GLU A 127 -7.23 -14.78 -20.15
C GLU A 127 -7.57 -16.23 -19.79
N CYS A 128 -7.60 -16.55 -18.48
CA CYS A 128 -7.79 -17.90 -17.94
C CYS A 128 -9.03 -17.97 -17.03
N PRO A 129 -10.26 -17.76 -17.52
CA PRO A 129 -11.47 -17.74 -16.69
C PRO A 129 -11.77 -19.10 -16.04
N PHE A 130 -11.20 -20.19 -16.57
CA PHE A 130 -11.32 -21.53 -15.99
C PHE A 130 -10.62 -21.69 -14.61
N LEU A 131 -9.76 -20.75 -14.23
CA LEU A 131 -9.17 -20.72 -12.87
C LEU A 131 -10.22 -20.41 -11.80
N VAL A 132 -11.29 -19.72 -12.19
CA VAL A 132 -12.32 -19.23 -11.26
C VAL A 132 -13.74 -19.44 -11.83
N PRO A 133 -14.11 -20.67 -12.21
CA PRO A 133 -15.32 -20.96 -12.98
C PRO A 133 -16.62 -20.52 -12.27
N GLN A 134 -16.62 -20.44 -10.94
CA GLN A 134 -17.77 -20.01 -10.14
C GLN A 134 -17.99 -18.49 -10.13
N TRP A 135 -17.00 -17.70 -10.57
CA TRP A 135 -17.06 -16.23 -10.67
C TRP A 135 -17.12 -15.74 -12.10
N THR A 136 -16.87 -16.60 -13.09
CA THR A 136 -17.10 -16.24 -14.49
C THR A 136 -18.60 -16.17 -14.73
N SER A 137 -19.07 -15.09 -15.32
CA SER A 137 -20.46 -14.97 -15.76
C SER A 137 -20.77 -16.18 -16.65
N ASN A 138 -21.63 -17.09 -16.20
CA ASN A 138 -22.08 -18.20 -17.04
C ASN A 138 -22.91 -17.58 -18.16
N PRO A 139 -22.49 -17.64 -19.44
CA PRO A 139 -23.26 -17.07 -20.55
C PRO A 139 -24.68 -17.60 -20.61
N SER A 140 -24.92 -18.83 -20.14
CA SER A 140 -26.24 -19.45 -20.06
C SER A 140 -27.15 -18.81 -19.00
N LEU A 141 -26.61 -18.20 -17.94
CA LEU A 141 -27.37 -17.47 -16.94
C LEU A 141 -27.64 -16.02 -17.38
N MET A 142 -26.70 -15.42 -18.13
CA MET A 142 -26.86 -14.07 -18.69
C MET A 142 -27.79 -14.06 -19.90
N ALA A 143 -27.94 -15.17 -20.64
CA ALA A 143 -28.86 -15.30 -21.73
C ALA A 143 -30.33 -15.33 -21.27
N ALA A 144 -30.62 -15.55 -19.99
CA ALA A 144 -31.96 -15.49 -19.42
C ALA A 144 -32.55 -14.07 -19.33
N ASP A 145 -31.70 -13.03 -19.37
CA ASP A 145 -32.09 -11.62 -19.25
C ASP A 145 -32.17 -10.85 -20.59
N GLY A 146 -32.21 -11.53 -21.72
CA GLY A 146 -32.64 -10.97 -23.02
C GLY A 146 -31.70 -9.94 -23.65
N ALA A 147 -30.40 -9.91 -23.33
CA ALA A 147 -29.42 -9.11 -24.06
C ALA A 147 -29.03 -9.80 -25.38
N GLY A 148 -29.56 -9.29 -26.50
CA GLY A 148 -29.42 -9.84 -27.84
C GLY A 148 -27.95 -9.87 -28.36
N GLU A 149 -27.71 -10.89 -29.17
CA GLU A 149 -26.44 -11.23 -29.84
C GLU A 149 -25.94 -10.23 -30.91
N ASP A 150 -26.51 -9.05 -31.08
CA ASP A 150 -26.18 -8.13 -32.18
C ASP A 150 -25.80 -6.71 -31.70
N ALA A 151 -24.58 -6.55 -31.15
CA ALA A 151 -23.92 -5.26 -31.13
C ALA A 151 -22.84 -5.23 -32.25
N PRO A 152 -23.04 -4.51 -33.36
CA PRO A 152 -22.04 -4.41 -34.41
C PRO A 152 -20.84 -3.56 -33.90
N GLY A 153 -19.68 -4.18 -33.79
CA GLY A 153 -18.42 -3.52 -33.40
C GLY A 153 -17.73 -4.05 -32.17
N ALA A 154 -18.20 -5.12 -31.56
CA ALA A 154 -17.46 -5.81 -30.51
C ALA A 154 -16.17 -6.41 -31.11
N ALA A 155 -15.02 -6.01 -30.61
CA ALA A 155 -13.76 -6.69 -30.91
C ALA A 155 -13.95 -8.19 -30.59
N ALA A 156 -13.34 -9.06 -31.43
CA ALA A 156 -13.37 -10.49 -31.16
C ALA A 156 -12.90 -10.74 -29.73
N PRO A 157 -13.61 -11.62 -28.96
CA PRO A 157 -13.16 -11.92 -27.61
C PRO A 157 -11.70 -12.38 -27.67
N PRO A 158 -10.86 -12.02 -26.68
CA PRO A 158 -9.48 -12.48 -26.64
C PRO A 158 -9.47 -14.01 -26.76
N THR A 159 -8.49 -14.55 -27.44
CA THR A 159 -8.31 -16.01 -27.54
C THR A 159 -8.05 -16.52 -26.13
N LEU A 160 -9.06 -17.15 -25.52
CA LEU A 160 -8.94 -17.69 -24.16
C LEU A 160 -7.94 -18.85 -24.16
N ALA A 161 -7.05 -18.86 -23.18
CA ALA A 161 -6.17 -19.98 -22.94
C ALA A 161 -6.99 -21.27 -22.66
N SER A 162 -6.44 -22.43 -23.04
CA SER A 162 -7.05 -23.72 -22.72
C SER A 162 -6.69 -24.13 -21.29
N PRO A 163 -7.59 -24.82 -20.56
CA PRO A 163 -7.23 -25.43 -19.26
C PRO A 163 -6.05 -26.40 -19.32
N ASP A 164 -5.75 -26.95 -20.52
CA ASP A 164 -4.64 -27.86 -20.74
C ASP A 164 -3.31 -27.13 -21.04
N ASP A 165 -3.36 -25.81 -21.28
CA ASP A 165 -2.17 -25.01 -21.53
C ASP A 165 -1.48 -24.68 -20.20
N PRO A 166 -0.16 -24.91 -20.07
CA PRO A 166 0.56 -24.58 -18.86
C PRO A 166 0.68 -23.05 -18.69
N ILE A 167 0.30 -22.56 -17.52
CA ILE A 167 0.55 -21.16 -17.15
C ILE A 167 1.98 -21.06 -16.62
N GLU A 168 2.77 -20.15 -17.18
CA GLU A 168 4.14 -19.93 -16.75
C GLU A 168 4.22 -19.56 -15.25
N PRO A 169 5.22 -20.08 -14.51
CA PRO A 169 5.42 -19.78 -13.10
C PRO A 169 5.64 -18.30 -12.84
N PHE A 170 5.22 -17.85 -11.67
CA PHE A 170 5.56 -16.56 -11.11
C PHE A 170 6.74 -16.66 -10.16
N ASP A 171 7.60 -15.62 -10.17
CA ASP A 171 8.74 -15.49 -9.27
C ASP A 171 8.37 -14.79 -7.95
N ALA A 172 7.32 -13.97 -7.97
CA ALA A 172 6.82 -13.25 -6.80
C ALA A 172 5.35 -12.81 -6.97
N ILE A 173 4.69 -12.55 -5.84
CA ILE A 173 3.37 -11.88 -5.77
C ILE A 173 3.54 -10.52 -5.12
N LEU A 174 3.02 -9.47 -5.78
CA LEU A 174 3.04 -8.09 -5.30
C LEU A 174 1.60 -7.57 -5.12
N ILE A 175 1.14 -7.43 -3.88
CA ILE A 175 -0.16 -6.82 -3.57
C ILE A 175 0.09 -5.36 -3.24
N ILE A 176 -0.17 -4.45 -4.20
CA ILE A 176 -0.01 -3.00 -4.03
C ILE A 176 -1.26 -2.34 -3.44
N HIS A 177 -2.40 -3.00 -3.54
CA HIS A 177 -3.69 -2.64 -2.97
C HIS A 177 -4.60 -3.88 -2.98
N GLU A 178 -5.62 -3.96 -2.10
CA GLU A 178 -6.64 -5.00 -2.23
C GLU A 178 -7.39 -4.84 -3.57
N PRO A 179 -7.78 -5.96 -4.23
CA PRO A 179 -8.57 -5.90 -5.46
C PRO A 179 -10.03 -5.50 -5.16
N GLU A 180 -10.79 -5.11 -6.19
CA GLU A 180 -12.22 -4.85 -6.05
C GLU A 180 -13.00 -6.14 -5.80
N ASP A 181 -12.65 -7.20 -6.50
CA ASP A 181 -13.28 -8.52 -6.35
C ASP A 181 -12.34 -9.50 -5.64
N TRP A 182 -12.59 -9.71 -4.35
CA TRP A 182 -11.72 -10.55 -3.50
C TRP A 182 -11.78 -12.03 -3.83
N GLY A 183 -12.98 -12.54 -4.18
CA GLY A 183 -13.21 -13.98 -4.36
C GLY A 183 -12.31 -14.62 -5.41
N PRO A 184 -12.37 -14.17 -6.67
CA PRO A 184 -11.53 -14.71 -7.74
C PRO A 184 -10.03 -14.55 -7.47
N VAL A 185 -9.62 -13.38 -6.95
CA VAL A 185 -8.21 -13.11 -6.69
C VAL A 185 -7.69 -13.96 -5.52
N LEU A 186 -8.47 -14.17 -4.45
CA LEU A 186 -8.10 -15.10 -3.38
C LEU A 186 -7.89 -16.53 -3.90
N GLN A 187 -8.76 -17.00 -4.82
CA GLN A 187 -8.59 -18.33 -5.43
C GLN A 187 -7.29 -18.39 -6.23
N LEU A 188 -7.05 -17.41 -7.11
CA LEU A 188 -5.84 -17.36 -7.91
C LEU A 188 -4.56 -17.34 -7.05
N LEU A 189 -4.54 -16.49 -6.00
CA LEU A 189 -3.40 -16.40 -5.09
C LEU A 189 -3.15 -17.73 -4.36
N LEU A 190 -4.22 -18.41 -3.93
CA LEU A 190 -4.09 -19.74 -3.32
C LEU A 190 -3.49 -20.77 -4.30
N ASP A 191 -3.91 -20.76 -5.57
CA ASP A 191 -3.38 -21.69 -6.55
C ASP A 191 -1.89 -21.47 -6.77
N VAL A 192 -1.43 -20.22 -6.86
CA VAL A 192 -0.01 -19.89 -6.98
C VAL A 192 0.78 -20.25 -5.70
N LEU A 193 0.27 -19.88 -4.52
CA LEU A 193 0.94 -20.12 -3.23
C LEU A 193 0.99 -21.60 -2.84
N LEU A 194 0.02 -22.41 -3.28
CA LEU A 194 -0.04 -23.84 -3.04
C LEU A 194 0.54 -24.66 -4.19
N SER A 195 1.13 -24.02 -5.19
CA SER A 195 1.77 -24.67 -6.34
C SER A 195 3.11 -25.34 -5.97
N VAL A 196 3.66 -26.09 -6.89
CA VAL A 196 5.01 -26.69 -6.75
C VAL A 196 6.10 -25.66 -7.03
N ASP A 197 5.86 -24.75 -8.00
CA ASP A 197 6.87 -23.93 -8.67
C ASP A 197 6.45 -22.46 -8.88
N GLY A 198 5.28 -22.04 -8.41
CA GLY A 198 4.73 -20.71 -8.66
C GLY A 198 3.74 -20.66 -9.83
N SER A 199 3.51 -21.78 -10.53
CA SER A 199 2.46 -21.87 -11.57
C SER A 199 1.12 -22.28 -10.96
N PRO A 200 0.01 -21.59 -11.25
CA PRO A 200 -1.32 -22.02 -10.82
C PRO A 200 -1.76 -23.34 -11.46
N SER A 201 -1.06 -23.82 -12.50
CA SER A 201 -1.31 -25.12 -13.16
C SER A 201 -0.73 -26.29 -12.37
N SER A 202 0.11 -26.07 -11.34
CA SER A 202 0.71 -27.11 -10.52
C SER A 202 0.16 -27.08 -9.09
N ARG A 203 0.14 -28.23 -8.39
CA ARG A 203 -0.39 -28.32 -7.02
C ARG A 203 0.47 -29.21 -6.14
N ARG A 204 0.88 -28.68 -4.97
CA ARG A 204 1.55 -29.48 -3.94
C ARG A 204 0.57 -30.35 -3.17
N GLN A 205 1.07 -31.48 -2.69
CA GLN A 205 0.36 -32.32 -1.72
C GLN A 205 0.69 -31.87 -0.30
N PHE A 206 -0.29 -31.87 0.58
CA PHE A 206 -0.14 -31.53 1.99
C PHE A 206 -0.49 -32.73 2.89
N PRO A 207 0.18 -32.89 4.05
CA PRO A 207 1.24 -32.01 4.59
C PRO A 207 2.56 -32.12 3.81
N THR A 208 3.36 -31.04 3.80
CA THR A 208 4.67 -31.00 3.17
C THR A 208 5.65 -30.15 3.98
N THR A 209 6.95 -30.44 3.87
CA THR A 209 8.03 -29.64 4.44
C THR A 209 8.60 -28.63 3.44
N ALA A 210 8.14 -28.65 2.18
CA ALA A 210 8.57 -27.71 1.16
C ALA A 210 8.09 -26.28 1.52
N LYS A 211 8.99 -25.32 1.38
CA LYS A 211 8.67 -23.90 1.61
C LYS A 211 7.65 -23.37 0.60
N GLN A 212 7.04 -22.24 0.92
CA GLN A 212 6.22 -21.48 -0.01
C GLN A 212 6.99 -21.24 -1.32
N PRO A 213 6.39 -21.49 -2.51
CA PRO A 213 7.14 -21.49 -3.78
C PRO A 213 7.55 -20.08 -4.22
N VAL A 214 6.75 -19.08 -3.89
CA VAL A 214 6.99 -17.70 -4.29
C VAL A 214 6.86 -16.76 -3.09
N PRO A 215 7.70 -15.72 -2.98
CA PRO A 215 7.54 -14.69 -1.95
C PRO A 215 6.28 -13.88 -2.21
N LEU A 216 5.64 -13.48 -1.11
CA LEU A 216 4.46 -12.61 -1.09
C LEU A 216 4.83 -11.27 -0.45
N TYR A 217 4.62 -10.18 -1.17
CA TYR A 217 4.85 -8.82 -0.72
C TYR A 217 3.52 -8.07 -0.68
N VAL A 218 3.22 -7.44 0.45
CA VAL A 218 1.93 -6.76 0.66
C VAL A 218 2.15 -5.34 1.13
N ALA A 219 1.67 -4.38 0.35
CA ALA A 219 1.57 -2.98 0.77
C ALA A 219 0.34 -2.80 1.67
N ASN A 220 0.46 -1.97 2.69
CA ASN A 220 -0.60 -1.60 3.62
C ASN A 220 -1.10 -2.77 4.51
N PRO A 221 -0.58 -2.90 5.74
CA PRO A 221 -1.02 -3.90 6.70
C PRO A 221 -2.33 -3.53 7.41
N ASP A 222 -2.88 -2.33 7.19
CA ASP A 222 -4.08 -1.86 7.89
C ASP A 222 -5.27 -2.78 7.62
N PHE A 223 -5.96 -3.19 8.67
CA PHE A 223 -7.16 -4.01 8.57
C PHE A 223 -8.35 -3.20 8.04
N ALA A 224 -8.45 -1.94 8.49
CA ALA A 224 -9.54 -1.04 8.12
C ALA A 224 -9.10 0.42 8.15
N TYR A 225 -9.82 1.26 7.44
CA TYR A 225 -9.63 2.71 7.41
C TYR A 225 -10.95 3.45 7.62
N THR A 226 -10.89 4.74 7.99
CA THR A 226 -12.05 5.63 8.10
C THR A 226 -12.28 6.39 6.79
N ASP A 227 -13.55 6.42 6.39
CA ASP A 227 -14.03 7.16 5.22
C ASP A 227 -15.26 7.99 5.62
N ALA A 228 -16.01 8.51 4.66
CA ALA A 228 -17.23 9.27 4.88
C ALA A 228 -18.32 8.50 5.64
N TRP A 229 -18.31 7.18 5.57
CA TRP A 229 -19.24 6.33 6.32
C TRP A 229 -18.87 6.25 7.80
N ALA A 230 -19.90 6.15 8.67
CA ALA A 230 -19.72 6.15 10.14
C ALA A 230 -18.95 4.93 10.69
N HIS A 231 -18.85 3.84 9.93
CA HIS A 231 -18.12 2.64 10.33
C HIS A 231 -16.86 2.45 9.49
N PRO A 232 -15.80 1.83 10.04
CA PRO A 232 -14.57 1.55 9.29
C PRO A 232 -14.80 0.68 8.05
N ARG A 233 -14.02 0.92 7.01
CA ARG A 233 -14.00 0.13 5.77
C ARG A 233 -12.79 -0.78 5.76
N LEU A 234 -12.98 -2.02 5.27
CA LEU A 234 -11.91 -3.00 5.13
C LEU A 234 -10.90 -2.55 4.06
N THR A 235 -9.64 -2.92 4.25
CA THR A 235 -8.57 -2.66 3.29
C THR A 235 -7.58 -3.84 3.21
N SER A 236 -6.39 -3.64 2.69
CA SER A 236 -5.43 -4.70 2.32
C SER A 236 -5.10 -5.68 3.44
N GLY A 237 -5.00 -5.22 4.70
CA GLY A 237 -4.77 -6.12 5.84
C GLY A 237 -5.94 -7.08 6.09
N ALA A 238 -7.19 -6.65 5.82
CA ALA A 238 -8.34 -7.55 5.90
C ALA A 238 -8.32 -8.58 4.76
N PHE A 239 -7.94 -8.17 3.55
CA PHE A 239 -7.73 -9.09 2.42
C PHE A 239 -6.66 -10.14 2.75
N LEU A 240 -5.51 -9.71 3.28
CA LEU A 240 -4.44 -10.59 3.73
C LEU A 240 -4.92 -11.56 4.84
N THR A 241 -5.76 -11.08 5.77
CA THR A 241 -6.35 -11.93 6.82
C THR A 241 -7.19 -13.05 6.19
N CYS A 242 -8.01 -12.75 5.19
CA CYS A 242 -8.77 -13.76 4.45
C CYS A 242 -7.84 -14.77 3.75
N LEU A 243 -6.82 -14.28 3.04
CA LEU A 243 -5.84 -15.12 2.35
C LEU A 243 -5.11 -16.06 3.34
N THR A 244 -4.66 -15.53 4.48
CA THR A 244 -3.98 -16.30 5.54
C THR A 244 -4.89 -17.40 6.09
N ALA A 245 -6.14 -17.08 6.38
CA ALA A 245 -7.10 -18.07 6.89
C ALA A 245 -7.39 -19.18 5.87
N LEU A 246 -7.54 -18.82 4.60
CA LEU A 246 -7.75 -19.78 3.52
C LEU A 246 -6.51 -20.65 3.28
N TYR A 247 -5.31 -20.07 3.32
CA TYR A 247 -4.05 -20.79 3.18
C TYR A 247 -3.87 -21.80 4.33
N ALA A 248 -4.07 -21.39 5.57
CA ALA A 248 -4.03 -22.27 6.72
C ALA A 248 -5.05 -23.42 6.61
N ARG A 249 -6.27 -23.14 6.15
CA ARG A 249 -7.28 -24.17 5.92
C ARG A 249 -6.88 -25.15 4.82
N ALA A 250 -6.35 -24.64 3.70
CA ALA A 250 -5.94 -25.45 2.54
C ALA A 250 -4.73 -26.35 2.84
N THR A 251 -3.82 -25.89 3.71
CA THR A 251 -2.64 -26.68 4.15
C THR A 251 -2.94 -27.62 5.33
N GLY A 252 -4.17 -27.61 5.85
CA GLY A 252 -4.54 -28.36 7.06
C GLY A 252 -3.83 -27.84 8.32
N GLY A 253 -3.41 -26.57 8.33
CA GLY A 253 -2.64 -25.97 9.43
C GLY A 253 -1.18 -26.41 9.51
N SER A 254 -0.69 -27.10 8.48
CA SER A 254 0.71 -27.60 8.44
C SER A 254 1.72 -26.53 8.06
N GLN A 255 1.27 -25.40 7.51
CA GLN A 255 2.11 -24.26 7.10
C GLN A 255 1.45 -22.94 7.42
N GLU A 256 2.26 -21.95 7.77
CA GLU A 256 1.87 -20.55 7.89
C GLU A 256 2.17 -19.83 6.56
N LEU A 257 1.34 -18.85 6.21
CA LEU A 257 1.56 -17.99 5.07
C LEU A 257 2.68 -16.99 5.40
N GLU A 258 3.78 -17.05 4.65
CA GLU A 258 4.88 -16.09 4.78
C GLU A 258 4.61 -14.89 3.88
N ALA A 259 4.60 -13.68 4.46
CA ALA A 259 4.43 -12.42 3.74
C ALA A 259 5.38 -11.34 4.27
N THR A 260 5.98 -10.58 3.36
CA THR A 260 6.72 -9.36 3.70
C THR A 260 5.79 -8.17 3.60
N LEU A 261 5.65 -7.42 4.69
CA LEU A 261 4.75 -6.28 4.77
C LEU A 261 5.50 -4.96 4.54
N PHE A 262 4.82 -4.03 3.87
CA PHE A 262 5.21 -2.64 3.70
C PHE A 262 4.08 -1.73 4.21
N GLY A 263 4.41 -0.50 4.53
CA GLY A 263 3.49 0.44 5.18
C GLY A 263 3.85 0.61 6.66
N LYS A 264 3.30 1.63 7.30
CA LYS A 264 3.44 1.80 8.75
C LYS A 264 2.69 0.68 9.48
N PRO A 265 3.22 0.08 10.56
CA PRO A 265 4.42 0.46 11.33
C PRO A 265 5.72 -0.25 10.90
N GLU A 266 5.80 -0.84 9.71
CA GLU A 266 6.95 -1.63 9.30
C GLU A 266 8.24 -0.80 9.20
N ALA A 267 9.35 -1.34 9.73
CA ALA A 267 10.65 -0.67 9.78
C ALA A 267 11.17 -0.28 8.38
N THR A 268 10.87 -1.07 7.36
CA THR A 268 11.22 -0.79 5.95
C THR A 268 10.64 0.53 5.46
N THR A 269 9.42 0.88 5.88
CA THR A 269 8.75 2.13 5.51
C THR A 269 9.50 3.34 6.11
N TYR A 270 9.92 3.24 7.35
CA TYR A 270 10.67 4.31 8.02
C TYR A 270 12.08 4.46 7.45
N ALA A 271 12.76 3.34 7.15
CA ALA A 271 14.07 3.38 6.48
C ALA A 271 13.97 4.05 5.09
N TYR A 272 12.89 3.80 4.36
CA TYR A 272 12.65 4.45 3.07
C TYR A 272 12.34 5.94 3.24
N ALA A 273 11.53 6.32 4.24
CA ALA A 273 11.27 7.72 4.59
C ALA A 273 12.56 8.48 4.97
N GLU A 274 13.45 7.84 5.72
CA GLU A 274 14.78 8.41 6.01
C GLU A 274 15.61 8.64 4.75
N ALA A 275 15.64 7.66 3.84
CA ALA A 275 16.36 7.80 2.57
C ALA A 275 15.81 8.96 1.74
N MET A 276 14.48 9.12 1.71
CA MET A 276 13.82 10.25 1.05
C MET A 276 14.18 11.59 1.72
N LEU A 277 14.13 11.67 3.05
CA LEU A 277 14.53 12.87 3.80
C LEU A 277 15.99 13.25 3.54
N ARG A 278 16.89 12.26 3.50
CA ARG A 278 18.31 12.48 3.13
C ARG A 278 18.45 13.05 1.72
N LYS A 279 17.68 12.53 0.77
CA LYS A 279 17.65 13.03 -0.60
C LYS A 279 17.13 14.46 -0.68
N VAL A 280 16.03 14.78 0.02
CA VAL A 280 15.43 16.12 0.06
C VAL A 280 16.31 17.14 0.76
N ALA A 281 16.97 16.75 1.88
CA ALA A 281 17.78 17.65 2.70
C ALA A 281 19.23 17.71 2.26
N GLY A 282 19.72 16.76 1.48
CA GLY A 282 21.13 16.58 1.18
C GLY A 282 21.97 16.11 2.39
N LEU A 283 21.40 15.57 3.47
CA LEU A 283 22.07 15.31 4.75
C LEU A 283 21.49 14.13 5.53
N ALA A 284 22.20 13.74 6.62
CA ALA A 284 21.74 12.71 7.56
C ALA A 284 20.80 13.35 8.62
N PRO A 285 19.55 12.96 8.75
CA PRO A 285 18.58 13.56 9.66
C PRO A 285 18.56 12.95 11.06
N ALA A 286 18.24 13.80 12.07
CA ALA A 286 17.54 13.38 13.29
C ALA A 286 16.04 13.66 13.08
N LEU A 287 15.16 12.76 13.51
CA LEU A 287 13.80 12.69 12.98
C LEU A 287 12.70 12.90 14.04
N HIS A 288 11.55 13.50 13.62
CA HIS A 288 10.32 13.59 14.43
C HIS A 288 9.12 13.09 13.62
N ILE A 289 8.34 12.13 14.16
CA ILE A 289 7.18 11.55 13.45
C ILE A 289 6.04 11.19 14.40
N ALA A 290 4.80 11.28 13.88
CA ALA A 290 3.63 10.64 14.47
C ALA A 290 3.58 9.15 14.04
N GLY A 291 3.46 8.21 15.00
CA GLY A 291 3.35 6.77 14.73
C GLY A 291 4.67 6.00 14.62
N ALA A 292 5.77 6.57 15.06
CA ALA A 292 7.13 6.06 14.82
C ALA A 292 7.73 5.19 15.93
N ASN A 293 6.95 4.75 16.93
CA ASN A 293 7.48 3.98 18.07
C ASN A 293 8.21 2.69 17.66
N ALA A 294 7.88 2.13 16.48
CA ALA A 294 8.56 0.96 15.93
C ALA A 294 9.87 1.28 15.19
N ALA A 295 10.18 2.57 14.94
CA ALA A 295 11.33 2.97 14.12
C ALA A 295 12.63 3.14 14.92
N GLY A 296 12.59 3.09 16.26
CA GLY A 296 13.75 3.15 17.15
C GLY A 296 13.97 4.48 17.85
N GLU A 297 14.98 4.54 18.73
CA GLU A 297 15.25 5.66 19.65
C GLU A 297 15.60 7.02 18.98
N ALA A 298 15.96 7.01 17.69
CA ALA A 298 16.25 8.23 16.94
C ALA A 298 14.97 9.01 16.51
N TRP A 299 13.81 8.42 16.75
CA TRP A 299 12.52 8.94 16.34
C TRP A 299 11.75 9.51 17.54
N THR A 300 11.08 10.64 17.33
CA THR A 300 10.15 11.22 18.31
C THR A 300 8.75 11.18 17.70
N SER A 301 7.81 10.54 18.38
CA SER A 301 6.43 10.39 17.93
C SER A 301 5.53 11.51 18.46
N ILE A 302 4.67 12.06 17.59
CA ILE A 302 3.67 13.08 17.95
C ILE A 302 2.30 12.56 17.51
N LEU A 303 1.42 12.28 18.48
CA LEU A 303 0.02 11.90 18.23
C LEU A 303 -0.83 13.16 18.09
N VAL A 304 -1.65 13.22 17.04
CA VAL A 304 -2.67 14.26 16.86
C VAL A 304 -4.07 13.66 17.03
N HIS A 305 -5.00 14.45 17.60
CA HIS A 305 -6.39 14.01 17.85
C HIS A 305 -7.34 14.26 16.65
N THR A 306 -6.80 14.59 15.48
CA THR A 306 -7.59 14.79 14.25
C THR A 306 -7.79 13.50 13.44
N GLY A 307 -7.08 12.40 13.78
CA GLY A 307 -7.12 11.12 13.10
C GLY A 307 -8.14 10.13 13.67
N VAL A 308 -7.82 8.84 13.59
CA VAL A 308 -8.67 7.73 14.06
C VAL A 308 -8.63 7.51 15.57
N PHE A 309 -7.68 8.11 16.27
CA PHE A 309 -7.59 8.00 17.73
C PHE A 309 -8.77 8.73 18.38
N CYS A 310 -9.58 7.97 19.15
CA CYS A 310 -10.82 8.44 19.78
C CYS A 310 -10.69 8.73 21.29
N GLY A 311 -9.47 8.87 21.83
CA GLY A 311 -9.23 9.21 23.23
C GLY A 311 -9.68 10.64 23.59
N ALA A 312 -9.78 10.93 24.88
CA ALA A 312 -10.07 12.26 25.38
C ALA A 312 -8.94 13.26 25.01
N PRO A 313 -9.21 14.58 24.93
CA PRO A 313 -8.16 15.56 24.66
C PRO A 313 -6.96 15.42 25.60
N GLY A 314 -5.76 15.24 25.05
CA GLY A 314 -4.52 15.01 25.79
C GLY A 314 -4.27 13.56 26.23
N GLU A 315 -5.19 12.65 25.96
CA GLU A 315 -5.00 11.21 26.20
C GLU A 315 -4.08 10.59 25.15
N ASN A 316 -3.23 9.66 25.57
CA ASN A 316 -2.31 8.95 24.69
C ASN A 316 -2.85 7.54 24.34
N ALA A 317 -2.35 6.93 23.26
CA ALA A 317 -2.67 5.56 22.93
C ALA A 317 -2.10 4.60 24.00
N ALA A 318 -2.94 3.68 24.49
CA ALA A 318 -2.54 2.78 25.58
C ALA A 318 -1.51 1.74 25.13
N ASP A 319 -1.71 1.16 23.94
CA ASP A 319 -0.87 0.08 23.42
C ASP A 319 0.44 0.59 22.81
N HIS A 320 0.43 1.81 22.23
CA HIS A 320 1.57 2.43 21.57
C HIS A 320 1.62 3.93 21.93
N PRO A 321 2.03 4.29 23.16
CA PRO A 321 2.04 5.69 23.58
C PRO A 321 3.05 6.50 22.79
N ALA A 322 2.61 7.66 22.27
CA ALA A 322 3.48 8.62 21.61
C ALA A 322 4.30 9.43 22.64
N ASP A 323 5.46 9.95 22.23
CA ASP A 323 6.28 10.83 23.09
C ASP A 323 5.56 12.15 23.41
N HIS A 324 4.74 12.63 22.46
CA HIS A 324 3.95 13.83 22.60
C HIS A 324 2.53 13.63 22.07
N VAL A 325 1.58 14.29 22.72
CA VAL A 325 0.16 14.32 22.32
C VAL A 325 -0.26 15.76 22.15
N VAL A 326 -0.83 16.10 21.00
CA VAL A 326 -1.27 17.48 20.70
C VAL A 326 -2.63 17.45 19.96
N PRO A 327 -3.41 18.55 20.01
CA PRO A 327 -4.73 18.58 19.38
C PRO A 327 -4.71 18.36 17.86
N SER A 328 -3.76 18.98 17.15
CA SER A 328 -3.72 18.98 15.68
C SER A 328 -2.29 19.13 15.14
N ILE A 329 -2.18 19.13 13.80
CA ILE A 329 -0.93 19.44 13.09
C ILE A 329 -0.39 20.84 13.41
N VAL A 330 -1.24 21.79 13.77
CA VAL A 330 -0.82 23.17 14.10
C VAL A 330 0.07 23.16 15.33
N GLU A 331 -0.38 22.54 16.43
CA GLU A 331 0.39 22.42 17.67
C GLU A 331 1.59 21.48 17.52
N ALA A 332 1.48 20.46 16.66
CA ALA A 332 2.62 19.60 16.33
C ALA A 332 3.76 20.40 15.69
N VAL A 333 3.45 21.27 14.73
CA VAL A 333 4.44 22.15 14.08
C VAL A 333 4.99 23.18 15.07
N ASP A 334 4.17 23.76 15.97
CA ASP A 334 4.63 24.63 17.04
C ASP A 334 5.67 23.95 17.93
N LEU A 335 5.37 22.71 18.35
CA LEU A 335 6.28 21.91 19.15
C LEU A 335 7.60 21.65 18.41
N ILE A 336 7.57 21.21 17.16
CA ILE A 336 8.75 20.94 16.34
C ILE A 336 9.61 22.19 16.20
N LEU A 337 9.01 23.34 15.89
CA LEU A 337 9.73 24.60 15.71
C LEU A 337 10.30 25.16 17.03
N SER A 338 9.63 24.91 18.17
CA SER A 338 10.11 25.34 19.48
C SER A 338 11.36 24.59 19.97
N LYS A 339 11.47 23.30 19.66
CA LYS A 339 12.62 22.45 20.02
C LYS A 339 13.92 22.80 19.26
N ARG A 340 13.86 23.67 18.28
CA ARG A 340 15.01 24.15 17.49
C ARG A 340 15.68 25.41 18.04
N ARG A 341 15.09 26.05 19.05
CA ARG A 341 15.65 27.20 19.73
C ARG A 341 16.53 26.75 20.87
#